data_6ee57345950c08e72536df01f0880a03
#
_entry.id   6ee57345950c08e72536df01f0880a03
#
_cell.length_a   1.000
_cell.length_b   1.000
_cell.length_c   1.000
_cell.angle_alpha   90.00
_cell.angle_beta   90.00
_cell.angle_gamma   90.00
#
_symmetry.space_group_name_H-M   'P 1'
#
loop_
_entity.id
_entity.type
_entity.pdbx_description
1 polymer ?
#
loop_
_entity_poly.entity_id
_entity_poly.type
_entity_poly.pdbx_seq_one_letter_code
_entity_poly.pdbx_strand_id
1 'polypeptide(L)'
;IKKRLIEGFNAKGDTDVCIVEIGGTVGDIESLPFLEAIRQMRRELGYENTFFVHNTLVPYLKTTGEIKTKPTQHSVKEITGLGIQPDALLLRCEVKVDKKSRQKVALFCNVSDEAVISVEDVDIIYEVALNLQKQHLDDLIVNHLRLNCNEKANMDDWIALIRKIKNISIKAHFE
;
A
#
# COMPACT_ATOMS: atom_id res chain seq x y z
N ILE A 1 4.49 22.42 -0.25
CA ILE A 1 4.37 20.97 -0.01
C ILE A 1 5.72 20.31 -0.23
N LYS A 2 6.30 20.30 -1.44
CA LYS A 2 7.59 19.63 -1.76
C LYS A 2 8.71 19.98 -0.78
N LYS A 3 8.89 21.26 -0.48
CA LYS A 3 9.89 21.72 0.50
C LYS A 3 9.72 21.03 1.85
N ARG A 4 8.49 20.93 2.36
CA ARG A 4 8.18 20.26 3.65
C ARG A 4 8.48 18.75 3.61
N LEU A 5 8.21 18.08 2.49
CA LEU A 5 8.53 16.66 2.34
C LEU A 5 10.05 16.43 2.36
N ILE A 6 10.81 17.27 1.65
CA ILE A 6 12.28 17.21 1.64
C ILE A 6 12.87 17.56 3.02
N GLU A 7 12.35 18.57 3.70
CA GLU A 7 12.74 18.89 5.06
C GLU A 7 12.47 17.74 6.03
N GLY A 8 11.31 17.06 5.90
CA GLY A 8 10.96 15.89 6.71
C GLY A 8 11.89 14.71 6.45
N PHE A 9 12.26 14.45 5.20
CA PHE A 9 13.22 13.42 4.82
C PHE A 9 14.60 13.69 5.44
N ASN A 10 15.06 14.93 5.38
CA ASN A 10 16.39 15.33 5.88
C ASN A 10 16.45 15.56 7.40
N ALA A 11 15.32 15.57 8.10
CA ALA A 11 15.26 16.00 9.49
C ALA A 11 16.11 15.16 10.48
N LYS A 12 16.39 13.90 10.15
CA LYS A 12 17.17 12.97 10.99
C LYS A 12 18.56 12.64 10.44
N GLY A 13 18.96 13.19 9.30
CA GLY A 13 20.29 13.05 8.70
C GLY A 13 20.52 11.74 7.94
N ASP A 14 20.26 10.59 8.55
CA ASP A 14 20.54 9.24 7.99
C ASP A 14 19.24 8.50 7.65
N THR A 15 18.42 9.11 6.80
CA THR A 15 17.14 8.50 6.38
C THR A 15 17.28 7.88 5.00
N ASP A 16 17.20 6.55 4.89
CA ASP A 16 17.24 5.85 3.60
C ASP A 16 15.88 5.90 2.88
N VAL A 17 14.78 5.82 3.65
CA VAL A 17 13.40 5.79 3.13
C VAL A 17 12.50 6.72 3.92
N CYS A 18 11.71 7.51 3.21
CA CYS A 18 10.65 8.33 3.78
C CYS A 18 9.28 7.87 3.26
N ILE A 19 8.39 7.52 4.16
CA ILE A 19 7.01 7.15 3.81
C ILE A 19 6.13 8.39 3.97
N VAL A 20 5.44 8.76 2.90
CA VAL A 20 4.51 9.89 2.86
C VAL A 20 3.12 9.37 2.55
N GLU A 21 2.16 9.70 3.42
CA GLU A 21 0.76 9.36 3.20
C GLU A 21 -0.02 10.60 2.77
N ILE A 22 -0.82 10.45 1.71
CA ILE A 22 -1.78 11.46 1.25
C ILE A 22 -3.16 10.89 1.47
N GLY A 23 -3.88 11.47 2.43
CA GLY A 23 -5.24 11.07 2.77
C GLY A 23 -6.28 11.59 1.77
N GLY A 24 -7.49 11.07 1.91
CA GLY A 24 -8.62 11.40 1.04
C GLY A 24 -8.76 10.50 -0.18
N THR A 25 -9.87 10.66 -0.89
CA THR A 25 -10.14 9.94 -2.12
C THR A 25 -9.49 10.68 -3.30
N VAL A 26 -8.91 9.93 -4.24
CA VAL A 26 -8.39 10.52 -5.48
C VAL A 26 -9.52 11.22 -6.23
N GLY A 27 -9.31 12.48 -6.56
CA GLY A 27 -10.33 13.36 -7.16
C GLY A 27 -10.92 14.38 -6.19
N ASP A 28 -10.71 14.22 -4.88
CA ASP A 28 -11.12 15.22 -3.89
C ASP A 28 -10.27 16.48 -4.03
N ILE A 29 -10.93 17.64 -3.94
CA ILE A 29 -10.30 18.95 -4.16
C ILE A 29 -9.10 19.19 -3.23
N GLU A 30 -9.21 18.79 -1.98
CA GLU A 30 -8.16 18.98 -0.97
C GLU A 30 -6.90 18.14 -1.23
N SER A 31 -7.00 17.01 -1.92
CA SER A 31 -5.86 16.14 -2.23
C SER A 31 -5.07 16.59 -3.46
N LEU A 32 -5.69 17.32 -4.39
CA LEU A 32 -5.10 17.70 -5.68
C LEU A 32 -3.73 18.41 -5.56
N PRO A 33 -3.52 19.39 -4.66
CA PRO A 33 -2.22 20.05 -4.53
C PRO A 33 -1.11 19.09 -4.07
N PHE A 34 -1.46 18.08 -3.27
CA PHE A 34 -0.51 17.07 -2.77
C PHE A 34 -0.17 16.07 -3.89
N LEU A 35 -1.16 15.62 -4.64
CA LEU A 35 -0.97 14.74 -5.79
C LEU A 35 -0.09 15.42 -6.86
N GLU A 36 -0.35 16.69 -7.17
CA GLU A 36 0.50 17.45 -8.10
C GLU A 36 1.93 17.58 -7.57
N ALA A 37 2.11 17.80 -6.26
CA ALA A 37 3.44 17.90 -5.67
C ALA A 37 4.23 16.59 -5.82
N ILE A 38 3.65 15.42 -5.51
CA ILE A 38 4.35 14.13 -5.63
C ILE A 38 4.58 13.74 -7.09
N ARG A 39 3.67 14.10 -8.00
CA ARG A 39 3.88 13.93 -9.44
C ARG A 39 5.13 14.68 -9.93
N GLN A 40 5.29 15.95 -9.52
CA GLN A 40 6.48 16.72 -9.82
C GLN A 40 7.73 16.14 -9.15
N MET A 41 7.61 15.70 -7.88
CA MET A 41 8.75 15.11 -7.16
C MET A 41 9.27 13.85 -7.84
N ARG A 42 8.44 12.98 -8.37
CA ARG A 42 8.90 11.81 -9.16
C ARG A 42 9.75 12.24 -10.37
N ARG A 43 9.35 13.31 -11.06
CA ARG A 43 10.12 13.84 -12.18
C ARG A 43 11.46 14.44 -11.73
N GLU A 44 11.49 15.09 -10.57
CA GLU A 44 12.68 15.77 -10.04
C GLU A 44 13.68 14.80 -9.40
N LEU A 45 13.17 13.79 -8.68
CA LEU A 45 13.99 12.83 -7.94
C LEU A 45 14.40 11.61 -8.77
N GLY A 46 13.64 11.30 -9.82
CA GLY A 46 13.80 10.10 -10.63
C GLY A 46 12.84 8.99 -10.21
N TYR A 47 12.52 8.13 -11.18
CA TYR A 47 11.61 6.99 -11.01
C TYR A 47 12.15 6.02 -9.95
N GLU A 48 13.44 5.74 -9.98
CA GLU A 48 14.15 4.82 -9.09
C GLU A 48 14.23 5.29 -7.62
N ASN A 49 13.97 6.56 -7.36
CA ASN A 49 13.99 7.16 -6.02
C ASN A 49 12.58 7.43 -5.45
N THR A 50 11.54 6.98 -6.14
CA THR A 50 10.15 7.17 -5.71
C THR A 50 9.34 5.92 -5.99
N PHE A 51 8.49 5.52 -5.05
CA PHE A 51 7.60 4.37 -5.20
C PHE A 51 6.18 4.76 -4.80
N PHE A 52 5.23 4.65 -5.72
CA PHE A 52 3.83 5.03 -5.50
C PHE A 52 2.97 3.82 -5.21
N VAL A 53 2.47 3.75 -3.99
CA VAL A 53 1.50 2.76 -3.55
C VAL A 53 0.12 3.39 -3.57
N HIS A 54 -0.81 2.81 -4.31
CA HIS A 54 -2.20 3.26 -4.34
C HIS A 54 -3.09 2.27 -3.60
N ASN A 55 -3.71 2.73 -2.51
CA ASN A 55 -4.61 1.94 -1.70
C ASN A 55 -6.05 2.13 -2.17
N THR A 56 -6.75 1.04 -2.49
CA THR A 56 -8.12 1.07 -3.00
C THR A 56 -9.04 0.11 -2.25
N LEU A 57 -10.31 0.48 -2.15
CA LEU A 57 -11.34 -0.43 -1.64
C LEU A 57 -11.85 -1.32 -2.77
N VAL A 58 -11.91 -2.61 -2.51
CA VAL A 58 -12.51 -3.62 -3.39
C VAL A 58 -13.78 -4.14 -2.74
N PRO A 59 -14.97 -3.70 -3.17
CA PRO A 59 -16.22 -4.14 -2.59
C PRO A 59 -16.45 -5.64 -2.77
N TYR A 60 -16.89 -6.30 -1.71
CA TYR A 60 -17.38 -7.67 -1.72
C TYR A 60 -18.88 -7.67 -1.53
N LEU A 61 -19.61 -8.25 -2.49
CA LEU A 61 -21.06 -8.37 -2.42
C LEU A 61 -21.43 -9.70 -1.76
N LYS A 62 -21.75 -9.66 -0.47
CA LYS A 62 -22.12 -10.86 0.32
C LYS A 62 -23.28 -11.65 -0.28
N THR A 63 -24.23 -10.96 -0.89
CA THR A 63 -25.43 -11.58 -1.52
C THR A 63 -25.10 -12.47 -2.72
N THR A 64 -24.07 -12.13 -3.48
CA THR A 64 -23.66 -12.86 -4.69
C THR A 64 -22.31 -13.57 -4.53
N GLY A 65 -21.59 -13.32 -3.44
CA GLY A 65 -20.24 -13.83 -3.23
C GLY A 65 -19.21 -13.25 -4.21
N GLU A 66 -19.45 -12.05 -4.73
CA GLU A 66 -18.69 -11.50 -5.85
C GLU A 66 -17.84 -10.30 -5.43
N ILE A 67 -16.58 -10.30 -5.86
CA ILE A 67 -15.64 -9.19 -5.72
C ILE A 67 -15.79 -8.23 -6.90
N LYS A 68 -15.93 -6.94 -6.63
CA LYS A 68 -16.07 -5.89 -7.66
C LYS A 68 -14.76 -5.11 -7.84
N THR A 69 -14.06 -5.38 -8.93
CA THR A 69 -12.76 -4.73 -9.25
C THR A 69 -12.91 -3.40 -9.99
N LYS A 70 -14.10 -3.05 -10.48
CA LYS A 70 -14.33 -1.81 -11.23
C LYS A 70 -14.04 -0.54 -10.43
N PRO A 71 -14.41 -0.40 -9.16
CA PRO A 71 -14.07 0.80 -8.37
C PRO A 71 -12.57 1.05 -8.30
N THR A 72 -11.76 0.00 -8.09
CA THR A 72 -10.28 0.09 -8.15
C THR A 72 -9.81 0.58 -9.52
N GLN A 73 -10.32 0.00 -10.61
CA GLN A 73 -9.94 0.42 -11.98
C GLN A 73 -10.27 1.91 -12.23
N HIS A 74 -11.41 2.40 -11.73
CA HIS A 74 -11.78 3.79 -11.83
C HIS A 74 -10.84 4.69 -11.02
N SER A 75 -10.55 4.33 -9.77
CA SER A 75 -9.63 5.08 -8.92
C SER A 75 -8.23 5.17 -9.53
N VAL A 76 -7.73 4.07 -10.11
CA VAL A 76 -6.44 4.08 -10.81
C VAL A 76 -6.49 4.93 -12.08
N LYS A 77 -7.60 4.90 -12.83
CA LYS A 77 -7.79 5.77 -13.99
C LYS A 77 -7.74 7.25 -13.61
N GLU A 78 -8.37 7.64 -12.51
CA GLU A 78 -8.35 9.03 -12.01
C GLU A 78 -6.92 9.47 -11.66
N ILE A 79 -6.19 8.69 -10.86
CA ILE A 79 -4.83 9.06 -10.48
C ILE A 79 -3.87 9.06 -11.67
N THR A 80 -4.05 8.15 -12.63
CA THR A 80 -3.28 8.11 -13.87
C THR A 80 -3.60 9.32 -14.76
N GLY A 81 -4.86 9.76 -14.77
CA GLY A 81 -5.28 11.01 -15.43
C GLY A 81 -4.57 12.25 -14.89
N LEU A 82 -4.14 12.24 -13.64
CA LEU A 82 -3.31 13.28 -13.03
C LEU A 82 -1.82 13.12 -13.35
N GLY A 83 -1.43 12.11 -14.14
CA GLY A 83 -0.04 11.84 -14.50
C GLY A 83 0.74 11.04 -13.45
N ILE A 84 0.05 10.31 -12.57
CA ILE A 84 0.66 9.45 -11.55
C ILE A 84 0.33 8.00 -11.87
N GLN A 85 1.32 7.22 -12.32
CA GLN A 85 1.20 5.78 -12.47
C GLN A 85 1.60 5.11 -11.14
N PRO A 86 0.71 4.37 -10.47
CA PRO A 86 1.08 3.56 -9.31
C PRO A 86 2.10 2.48 -9.66
N ASP A 87 3.03 2.21 -8.76
CA ASP A 87 3.98 1.09 -8.85
C ASP A 87 3.41 -0.16 -8.20
N ALA A 88 2.57 0.01 -7.16
CA ALA A 88 1.84 -1.09 -6.54
C ALA A 88 0.41 -0.66 -6.15
N LEU A 89 -0.48 -1.65 -6.09
CA LEU A 89 -1.87 -1.49 -5.68
C LEU A 89 -2.13 -2.34 -4.44
N LEU A 90 -2.65 -1.71 -3.38
CA LEU A 90 -3.18 -2.41 -2.22
C LEU A 90 -4.70 -2.51 -2.36
N LEU A 91 -5.19 -3.74 -2.45
CA LEU A 91 -6.60 -4.04 -2.61
C LEU A 91 -7.21 -4.37 -1.25
N ARG A 92 -7.75 -3.37 -0.56
CA ARG A 92 -8.46 -3.60 0.69
C ARG A 92 -9.81 -4.23 0.42
N CYS A 93 -10.07 -5.39 1.03
CA CYS A 93 -11.29 -6.15 0.85
C CYS A 93 -11.63 -6.93 2.13
N GLU A 94 -12.93 -7.15 2.41
CA GLU A 94 -13.37 -8.01 3.52
C GLU A 94 -12.85 -9.46 3.38
N VAL A 95 -12.64 -9.92 2.14
CA VAL A 95 -12.18 -11.27 1.83
C VAL A 95 -10.94 -11.22 0.95
N LYS A 96 -10.22 -12.33 0.91
CA LYS A 96 -9.04 -12.46 0.04
C LYS A 96 -9.42 -12.27 -1.43
N VAL A 97 -8.73 -11.35 -2.10
CA VAL A 97 -8.89 -11.15 -3.55
C VAL A 97 -8.18 -12.30 -4.27
N ASP A 98 -8.94 -13.09 -5.01
CA ASP A 98 -8.43 -14.24 -5.73
C ASP A 98 -7.44 -13.86 -6.84
N LYS A 99 -6.62 -14.84 -7.28
CA LYS A 99 -5.57 -14.63 -8.28
C LYS A 99 -6.13 -14.06 -9.59
N LYS A 100 -7.26 -14.56 -10.06
CA LYS A 100 -7.88 -14.13 -11.34
C LYS A 100 -8.33 -12.67 -11.26
N SER A 101 -8.92 -12.26 -10.13
CA SER A 101 -9.33 -10.88 -9.88
C SER A 101 -8.12 -9.95 -9.79
N ARG A 102 -7.02 -10.36 -9.13
CA ARG A 102 -5.77 -9.59 -9.08
C ARG A 102 -5.14 -9.43 -10.45
N GLN A 103 -5.04 -10.48 -11.24
CA GLN A 103 -4.54 -10.42 -12.61
C GLN A 103 -5.38 -9.50 -13.51
N LYS A 104 -6.71 -9.53 -13.35
CA LYS A 104 -7.59 -8.59 -14.03
C LYS A 104 -7.29 -7.14 -13.63
N VAL A 105 -7.10 -6.85 -12.34
CA VAL A 105 -6.71 -5.52 -11.86
C VAL A 105 -5.36 -5.13 -12.43
N ALA A 106 -4.35 -6.00 -12.37
CA ALA A 106 -3.02 -5.76 -12.91
C ALA A 106 -3.07 -5.33 -14.38
N LEU A 107 -3.79 -6.09 -15.21
CA LEU A 107 -3.97 -5.80 -16.63
C LEU A 107 -4.62 -4.43 -16.88
N PHE A 108 -5.74 -4.13 -16.20
CA PHE A 108 -6.49 -2.89 -16.43
C PHE A 108 -5.86 -1.65 -15.79
N CYS A 109 -5.01 -1.83 -14.79
CA CYS A 109 -4.34 -0.75 -14.08
C CYS A 109 -2.87 -0.55 -14.49
N ASN A 110 -2.38 -1.34 -15.47
CA ASN A 110 -1.02 -1.28 -16.00
C ASN A 110 0.05 -1.38 -14.90
N VAL A 111 -0.11 -2.40 -14.03
CA VAL A 111 0.89 -2.79 -13.01
C VAL A 111 1.23 -4.27 -13.17
N SER A 112 2.37 -4.72 -12.64
CA SER A 112 2.71 -6.15 -12.66
C SER A 112 1.80 -6.96 -11.73
N ASP A 113 1.64 -8.25 -12.00
CA ASP A 113 0.82 -9.15 -11.19
C ASP A 113 1.29 -9.18 -9.72
N GLU A 114 2.60 -9.13 -9.51
CA GLU A 114 3.24 -9.14 -8.19
C GLU A 114 2.99 -7.85 -7.41
N ALA A 115 2.73 -6.74 -8.12
CA ALA A 115 2.47 -5.43 -7.51
C ALA A 115 1.00 -5.23 -7.11
N VAL A 116 0.14 -6.24 -7.32
CA VAL A 116 -1.26 -6.22 -6.87
C VAL A 116 -1.41 -7.05 -5.61
N ILE A 117 -1.45 -6.37 -4.47
CA ILE A 117 -1.43 -6.95 -3.13
C ILE A 117 -2.86 -7.00 -2.56
N SER A 118 -3.30 -8.17 -2.09
CA SER A 118 -4.58 -8.32 -1.39
C SER A 118 -4.39 -7.96 0.08
N VAL A 119 -5.18 -7.01 0.57
CA VAL A 119 -5.18 -6.59 1.99
C VAL A 119 -6.55 -6.91 2.58
N GLU A 120 -6.62 -8.05 3.25
CA GLU A 120 -7.84 -8.53 3.87
C GLU A 120 -8.10 -7.80 5.19
N ASP A 121 -9.37 -7.69 5.58
CA ASP A 121 -9.71 -7.25 6.92
C ASP A 121 -9.15 -8.25 7.94
N VAL A 122 -8.60 -7.75 9.01
CA VAL A 122 -7.92 -8.51 10.06
C VAL A 122 -8.48 -8.14 11.43
N ASP A 123 -8.45 -9.07 12.38
CA ASP A 123 -8.90 -8.81 13.76
C ASP A 123 -7.98 -7.81 14.48
N ILE A 124 -6.70 -7.85 14.18
CA ILE A 124 -5.68 -6.99 14.78
C ILE A 124 -4.92 -6.26 13.67
N ILE A 125 -4.97 -4.93 13.68
CA ILE A 125 -4.34 -4.09 12.64
C ILE A 125 -2.86 -4.43 12.40
N TYR A 126 -2.14 -4.89 13.42
CA TYR A 126 -0.74 -5.31 13.31
C TYR A 126 -0.52 -6.53 12.40
N GLU A 127 -1.56 -7.32 12.09
CA GLU A 127 -1.47 -8.46 11.16
C GLU A 127 -1.32 -8.01 9.70
N VAL A 128 -1.71 -6.76 9.38
CA VAL A 128 -1.56 -6.19 8.04
C VAL A 128 -0.09 -6.21 7.61
N ALA A 129 0.84 -5.84 8.48
CA ALA A 129 2.27 -5.84 8.15
C ALA A 129 2.77 -7.23 7.72
N LEU A 130 2.32 -8.30 8.41
CA LEU A 130 2.66 -9.68 8.05
C LEU A 130 2.03 -10.10 6.72
N ASN A 131 0.81 -9.60 6.44
CA ASN A 131 0.13 -9.87 5.17
C ASN A 131 0.90 -9.23 4.00
N LEU A 132 1.34 -7.99 4.14
CA LEU A 132 2.13 -7.28 3.14
C LEU A 132 3.48 -7.98 2.87
N GLN A 133 4.20 -8.37 3.94
CA GLN A 133 5.47 -9.09 3.82
C GLN A 133 5.29 -10.46 3.12
N LYS A 134 4.27 -11.23 3.49
CA LYS A 134 3.96 -12.52 2.83
C LYS A 134 3.70 -12.41 1.33
N GLN A 135 3.30 -11.25 0.87
CA GLN A 135 3.08 -10.95 -0.54
C GLN A 135 4.25 -10.18 -1.17
N HIS A 136 5.38 -10.08 -0.46
CA HIS A 136 6.63 -9.51 -0.96
C HIS A 136 6.57 -8.03 -1.36
N LEU A 137 5.71 -7.23 -0.71
CA LEU A 137 5.66 -5.79 -0.96
C LEU A 137 6.97 -5.09 -0.56
N ASP A 138 7.59 -5.52 0.53
CA ASP A 138 8.89 -5.08 0.99
C ASP A 138 9.98 -5.37 -0.05
N ASP A 139 10.03 -6.59 -0.59
CA ASP A 139 10.97 -6.97 -1.66
C ASP A 139 10.78 -6.09 -2.91
N LEU A 140 9.53 -5.81 -3.31
CA LEU A 140 9.24 -4.93 -4.44
C LEU A 140 9.78 -3.51 -4.23
N ILE A 141 9.58 -2.93 -3.05
CA ILE A 141 10.04 -1.59 -2.70
C ILE A 141 11.57 -1.54 -2.66
N VAL A 142 12.20 -2.49 -1.97
CA VAL A 142 13.67 -2.59 -1.84
C VAL A 142 14.33 -2.69 -3.21
N ASN A 143 13.81 -3.56 -4.08
CA ASN A 143 14.34 -3.75 -5.43
C ASN A 143 14.17 -2.52 -6.31
N HIS A 144 12.98 -1.89 -6.26
CA HIS A 144 12.69 -0.69 -7.05
C HIS A 144 13.58 0.49 -6.65
N LEU A 145 13.70 0.75 -5.34
CA LEU A 145 14.53 1.83 -4.79
C LEU A 145 16.03 1.47 -4.78
N ARG A 146 16.40 0.27 -5.22
CA ARG A 146 17.79 -0.22 -5.25
C ARG A 146 18.49 -0.09 -3.90
N LEU A 147 17.74 -0.34 -2.83
CA LEU A 147 18.29 -0.29 -1.49
C LEU A 147 19.25 -1.48 -1.27
N ASN A 148 20.39 -1.20 -0.65
CA ASN A 148 21.38 -2.23 -0.33
C ASN A 148 20.97 -2.95 0.97
N CYS A 149 20.01 -3.86 0.90
CA CYS A 149 19.54 -4.67 2.02
C CYS A 149 20.09 -6.08 1.87
N ASN A 150 20.99 -6.45 2.79
CA ASN A 150 21.62 -7.78 2.79
C ASN A 150 20.80 -8.84 3.55
N GLU A 151 19.81 -8.41 4.33
CA GLU A 151 19.01 -9.30 5.19
C GLU A 151 17.51 -9.06 4.96
N LYS A 152 16.74 -10.15 5.07
CA LYS A 152 15.29 -10.06 5.10
C LYS A 152 14.83 -9.46 6.42
N ALA A 153 13.71 -8.71 6.40
CA ALA A 153 13.13 -8.16 7.61
C ALA A 153 12.78 -9.29 8.60
N ASN A 154 13.33 -9.20 9.81
CA ASN A 154 12.97 -10.10 10.90
C ASN A 154 11.68 -9.62 11.55
N MET A 155 10.63 -10.45 11.50
CA MET A 155 9.31 -10.15 12.06
C MET A 155 9.02 -10.91 13.36
N ASP A 156 10.01 -11.55 13.99
CA ASP A 156 9.77 -12.38 15.18
C ASP A 156 9.18 -11.60 16.34
N ASP A 157 9.72 -10.42 16.65
CA ASP A 157 9.20 -9.56 17.71
C ASP A 157 7.79 -9.05 17.39
N TRP A 158 7.51 -8.76 16.12
CA TRP A 158 6.20 -8.36 15.65
C TRP A 158 5.16 -9.48 15.80
N ILE A 159 5.53 -10.70 15.43
CA ILE A 159 4.71 -11.91 15.62
C ILE A 159 4.47 -12.16 17.10
N ALA A 160 5.50 -11.99 17.95
CA ALA A 160 5.37 -12.15 19.39
C ALA A 160 4.40 -11.13 19.99
N LEU A 161 4.42 -9.87 19.53
CA LEU A 161 3.48 -8.83 19.93
C LEU A 161 2.03 -9.21 19.58
N ILE A 162 1.77 -9.63 18.34
CA ILE A 162 0.44 -10.05 17.88
C ILE A 162 -0.08 -11.23 18.75
N ARG A 163 0.77 -12.20 19.03
CA ARG A 163 0.40 -13.32 19.91
C ARG A 163 0.01 -12.86 21.31
N LYS A 164 0.74 -11.91 21.89
CA LYS A 164 0.40 -11.33 23.21
C LYS A 164 -0.97 -10.65 23.18
N ILE A 165 -1.24 -9.85 22.17
CA ILE A 165 -2.53 -9.12 22.04
C ILE A 165 -3.68 -10.15 21.92
N LYS A 166 -3.55 -11.18 21.07
CA LYS A 166 -4.56 -12.24 20.92
C LYS A 166 -4.84 -12.97 22.24
N ASN A 167 -3.79 -13.29 23.00
CA ASN A 167 -3.94 -13.97 24.28
C ASN A 167 -4.63 -13.12 25.35
N ILE A 168 -4.43 -11.80 25.36
CA ILE A 168 -5.11 -10.87 26.27
C ILE A 168 -6.59 -10.76 25.90
N SER A 169 -6.90 -10.63 24.61
CA SER A 169 -8.29 -10.55 24.13
C SER A 169 -9.10 -11.82 24.46
N ILE A 170 -8.47 -12.99 24.38
CA ILE A 170 -9.12 -14.26 24.76
C ILE A 170 -9.43 -14.27 26.27
N LYS A 171 -8.51 -13.83 27.14
CA LYS A 171 -8.74 -13.79 28.60
C LYS A 171 -9.87 -12.85 28.99
N ALA A 172 -9.94 -11.68 28.37
CA ALA A 172 -11.00 -10.69 28.62
C ALA A 172 -12.41 -11.13 28.17
N HIS A 173 -12.53 -12.18 27.36
CA HIS A 173 -13.82 -12.74 26.94
C HIS A 173 -14.34 -13.84 27.89
N PHE A 174 -13.50 -14.33 28.82
CA PHE A 174 -13.84 -15.36 29.77
C PHE A 174 -13.99 -14.86 31.23
N GLU A 175 -13.84 -13.57 31.46
CA GLU A 175 -14.16 -12.84 32.69
C GLU A 175 -15.49 -12.07 32.57
#